data_e310eac0009778fbef3061dedf5be7fc
#
_entry.id   e310eac0009778fbef3061dedf5be7fc
#
_cell.length_a   1.000
_cell.length_b   1.000
_cell.length_c   1.000
_cell.angle_alpha   90.00
_cell.angle_beta   90.00
_cell.angle_gamma   90.00
#
_symmetry.space_group_name_H-M   'P 1'
#
loop_
_entity.id
_entity.type
_entity.pdbx_description
1 polymer ?
#
loop_
_entity_poly.entity_id
_entity_poly.type
_entity_poly.pdbx_seq_one_letter_code
_entity_poly.pdbx_strand_id
1 'polypeptide(L)'
;MSTEQTNNDPWSQAAPTQEGPWSQGSEAATNNDWLNSEAVQETPFDIMNPFQDAVLPLDNWVESGLNWLVEHGRPVFQAIRVPIDFILSSFETALVSTPSPIMVLILFLLAWQFSNFKLGLSTLVSLVFIGLIGAWSQAMTTLALVLTSVFFCLLIGLPMGIWLARSQTAAKFVRPILDAMQTTPAFVYLVPIVMLFGIGNVPGVVVTIIFALPPVVRLTILGIQQVPEELIEAGHSFGANKKQMLYRIQLPLALPTIMAGVNQTLMLSLSMVVIASMIAVGGLGQMVLRGIGRLDMGLAAVGGLGIVILAILLDRITQELGVNAGNTKLRWYHTGPISYLLKFKTNKNQNDLKLRRNTNE
;
A
#
# COMPACT_ATOMS: atom_id res chain seq x y z
N MET A 1 -73.83 -18.94 34.36
CA MET A 1 -73.10 -19.87 33.47
C MET A 1 -71.92 -19.15 32.92
N SER A 2 -70.84 -19.24 33.59
CA SER A 2 -69.55 -18.62 33.27
C SER A 2 -68.59 -19.75 32.89
N THR A 3 -68.15 -19.75 31.65
CA THR A 3 -67.17 -20.71 31.14
C THR A 3 -65.78 -20.15 31.41
N GLU A 4 -65.04 -20.81 32.31
CA GLU A 4 -63.61 -20.65 32.47
C GLU A 4 -62.88 -21.22 31.25
N GLN A 5 -62.18 -20.37 30.53
CA GLN A 5 -61.18 -20.80 29.56
C GLN A 5 -59.84 -21.02 30.31
N THR A 6 -59.48 -22.29 30.48
CA THR A 6 -58.13 -22.71 30.91
C THR A 6 -57.13 -22.44 29.81
N ASN A 7 -56.27 -21.48 30.05
CA ASN A 7 -55.15 -21.14 29.19
C ASN A 7 -54.00 -22.14 29.45
N ASN A 8 -53.89 -23.19 28.60
CA ASN A 8 -52.82 -24.16 28.64
C ASN A 8 -51.64 -23.62 27.74
N ASP A 9 -50.85 -22.77 28.33
CA ASP A 9 -49.59 -22.38 27.70
C ASP A 9 -48.49 -23.38 28.14
N PRO A 10 -47.91 -24.17 27.18
CA PRO A 10 -46.89 -25.18 27.51
C PRO A 10 -45.59 -24.62 28.12
N TRP A 11 -45.44 -23.32 28.10
CA TRP A 11 -44.23 -22.63 28.61
C TRP A 11 -44.40 -22.07 30.02
N SER A 12 -45.56 -22.21 30.62
CA SER A 12 -45.80 -21.68 31.97
C SER A 12 -45.41 -22.63 33.15
N GLN A 13 -44.87 -23.82 32.83
CA GLN A 13 -44.26 -24.67 33.84
C GLN A 13 -42.80 -24.30 33.99
N ALA A 14 -42.49 -23.32 34.85
CA ALA A 14 -41.16 -23.06 35.31
C ALA A 14 -40.60 -24.31 36.00
N ALA A 15 -39.57 -24.90 35.43
CA ALA A 15 -38.79 -25.94 36.08
C ALA A 15 -38.23 -25.45 37.41
N PRO A 16 -38.12 -26.31 38.43
CA PRO A 16 -37.55 -25.92 39.68
C PRO A 16 -36.14 -25.46 39.49
N THR A 17 -35.82 -24.25 39.92
CA THR A 17 -34.50 -23.64 39.92
C THR A 17 -33.52 -24.53 40.70
N GLN A 18 -32.76 -25.35 39.97
CA GLN A 18 -31.51 -25.88 40.55
C GLN A 18 -30.55 -24.70 40.70
N GLU A 19 -30.24 -24.37 41.94
CA GLU A 19 -29.18 -23.42 42.29
C GLU A 19 -27.84 -23.92 41.77
N GLY A 20 -27.42 -23.42 40.60
CA GLY A 20 -26.10 -23.68 40.06
C GLY A 20 -25.03 -22.86 40.79
N PRO A 21 -23.74 -23.25 40.65
CA PRO A 21 -22.65 -22.53 41.35
C PRO A 21 -22.54 -21.04 41.00
N TRP A 22 -23.34 -20.55 40.04
CA TRP A 22 -23.35 -19.16 39.57
C TRP A 22 -24.48 -18.31 40.18
N SER A 23 -25.37 -18.88 40.98
CA SER A 23 -26.50 -18.16 41.61
C SER A 23 -26.14 -17.39 42.86
N GLN A 24 -24.94 -17.56 43.42
CA GLN A 24 -24.47 -16.82 44.62
C GLN A 24 -23.96 -15.41 44.33
N GLY A 25 -24.01 -14.95 43.06
CA GLY A 25 -23.55 -13.61 42.67
C GLY A 25 -24.67 -12.57 42.48
N SER A 26 -25.95 -12.90 42.67
CA SER A 26 -27.05 -12.00 42.30
C SER A 26 -27.49 -11.00 43.38
N GLU A 27 -26.96 -11.08 44.61
CA GLU A 27 -27.23 -10.05 45.63
C GLU A 27 -26.30 -8.83 45.57
N ALA A 28 -25.21 -8.88 44.77
CA ALA A 28 -24.28 -7.77 44.62
C ALA A 28 -24.58 -6.85 43.42
N ALA A 29 -25.59 -7.15 42.60
CA ALA A 29 -25.83 -6.47 41.34
C ALA A 29 -26.89 -5.36 41.35
N THR A 30 -27.33 -4.92 42.56
CA THR A 30 -28.25 -3.77 42.69
C THR A 30 -27.53 -2.43 42.93
N ASN A 31 -26.22 -2.44 43.08
CA ASN A 31 -25.46 -1.21 43.10
C ASN A 31 -25.03 -0.89 41.66
N ASN A 32 -25.68 0.11 41.09
CA ASN A 32 -25.25 0.73 39.81
C ASN A 32 -23.94 1.55 40.01
N ASP A 33 -22.98 1.03 40.76
CA ASP A 33 -21.71 1.68 41.09
C ASP A 33 -20.84 1.92 39.86
N TRP A 34 -21.07 1.16 38.78
CA TRP A 34 -20.40 1.42 37.52
C TRP A 34 -20.95 2.66 36.76
N LEU A 35 -22.16 3.13 37.12
CA LEU A 35 -22.75 4.38 36.61
C LEU A 35 -22.35 5.60 37.44
N ASN A 36 -22.01 5.40 38.68
CA ASN A 36 -21.35 6.38 39.51
C ASN A 36 -19.85 6.11 39.42
N SER A 37 -19.24 6.46 38.29
CA SER A 37 -17.79 6.68 38.26
C SER A 37 -17.54 7.78 39.31
N GLU A 38 -17.22 7.37 40.55
CA GLU A 38 -16.67 8.27 41.55
C GLU A 38 -15.58 9.09 40.82
N ALA A 39 -15.71 10.40 40.98
CA ALA A 39 -14.67 11.30 40.52
C ALA A 39 -13.34 10.70 40.97
N VAL A 40 -12.47 10.45 39.98
CA VAL A 40 -11.13 9.90 40.19
C VAL A 40 -10.56 10.65 41.38
N GLN A 41 -10.50 9.97 42.58
CA GLN A 41 -9.87 10.56 43.74
C GLN A 41 -8.43 10.82 43.31
N GLU A 42 -8.08 12.08 43.20
CA GLU A 42 -6.69 12.48 42.97
C GLU A 42 -5.85 11.85 44.08
N THR A 43 -5.18 10.75 43.78
CA THR A 43 -4.25 10.13 44.72
C THR A 43 -3.17 11.16 45.02
N PRO A 44 -2.90 11.46 46.33
CA PRO A 44 -1.87 12.43 46.66
C PRO A 44 -0.53 11.95 46.03
N PHE A 45 0.18 12.87 45.37
CA PHE A 45 1.45 12.58 44.69
C PHE A 45 2.42 11.85 45.65
N ASP A 46 2.69 10.59 45.41
CA ASP A 46 3.63 9.79 46.17
C ASP A 46 5.08 10.05 45.68
N ILE A 47 5.85 10.74 46.51
CA ILE A 47 7.25 11.08 46.22
C ILE A 47 8.12 9.82 46.09
N MET A 48 7.72 8.69 46.71
CA MET A 48 8.47 7.44 46.64
C MET A 48 8.21 6.68 45.32
N ASN A 49 7.08 6.94 44.67
CA ASN A 49 6.69 6.33 43.40
C ASN A 49 6.18 7.38 42.41
N PRO A 50 7.01 8.35 41.99
CA PRO A 50 6.59 9.53 41.21
C PRO A 50 6.08 9.23 39.79
N PHE A 51 6.22 7.99 39.30
CA PHE A 51 5.85 7.56 37.94
C PHE A 51 4.70 6.54 37.95
N GLN A 52 4.01 6.30 39.07
CA GLN A 52 2.85 5.41 39.09
C GLN A 52 1.62 6.07 38.45
N ASP A 53 1.44 7.35 38.66
CA ASP A 53 0.34 8.12 38.08
C ASP A 53 0.86 8.99 36.93
N ALA A 54 0.08 9.07 35.86
CA ALA A 54 0.41 9.92 34.72
C ALA A 54 0.28 11.40 35.13
N VAL A 55 1.40 12.02 35.48
CA VAL A 55 1.47 13.45 35.85
C VAL A 55 1.09 14.38 34.69
N LEU A 56 1.34 13.96 33.46
CA LEU A 56 0.98 14.70 32.25
C LEU A 56 -0.23 14.03 31.58
N PRO A 57 -1.38 14.70 31.45
CA PRO A 57 -2.56 14.16 30.78
C PRO A 57 -2.39 14.18 29.25
N LEU A 58 -1.35 13.47 28.74
CA LEU A 58 -1.03 13.40 27.31
C LEU A 58 -2.15 12.73 26.50
N ASP A 59 -2.82 11.75 27.08
CA ASP A 59 -3.99 11.09 26.54
C ASP A 59 -5.10 12.08 26.21
N ASN A 60 -5.49 12.91 27.16
CA ASN A 60 -6.52 13.94 27.00
C ASN A 60 -6.11 15.01 25.97
N TRP A 61 -4.85 15.40 25.93
CA TRP A 61 -4.36 16.38 24.96
C TRP A 61 -4.35 15.81 23.54
N VAL A 62 -3.91 14.56 23.39
CA VAL A 62 -3.91 13.87 22.09
C VAL A 62 -5.34 13.63 21.61
N GLU A 63 -6.23 13.18 22.50
CA GLU A 63 -7.63 12.96 22.18
C GLU A 63 -8.33 14.27 21.78
N SER A 64 -8.17 15.33 22.56
CA SER A 64 -8.73 16.65 22.26
C SER A 64 -8.18 17.20 20.93
N GLY A 65 -6.89 17.03 20.69
CA GLY A 65 -6.25 17.44 19.44
C GLY A 65 -6.76 16.66 18.22
N LEU A 66 -6.92 15.34 18.37
CA LEU A 66 -7.48 14.50 17.31
C LEU A 66 -8.96 14.82 17.05
N ASN A 67 -9.76 15.00 18.09
CA ASN A 67 -11.17 15.36 17.96
C ASN A 67 -11.33 16.72 17.26
N TRP A 68 -10.55 17.70 17.66
CA TRP A 68 -10.53 19.01 16.97
C TRP A 68 -10.13 18.86 15.49
N LEU A 69 -9.11 18.05 15.19
CA LEU A 69 -8.67 17.79 13.83
C LEU A 69 -9.73 17.06 13.01
N VAL A 70 -10.46 16.12 13.60
CA VAL A 70 -11.56 15.39 12.95
C VAL A 70 -12.71 16.34 12.64
N GLU A 71 -13.12 17.18 13.60
CA GLU A 71 -14.24 18.13 13.42
C GLU A 71 -13.95 19.16 12.33
N HIS A 72 -12.77 19.78 12.35
CA HIS A 72 -12.41 20.87 11.44
C HIS A 72 -11.75 20.39 10.15
N GLY A 73 -11.01 19.28 10.21
CA GLY A 73 -10.27 18.72 9.07
C GLY A 73 -11.08 17.79 8.17
N ARG A 74 -12.23 17.28 8.64
CA ARG A 74 -13.01 16.27 7.92
C ARG A 74 -13.31 16.62 6.45
N PRO A 75 -13.68 17.86 6.08
CA PRO A 75 -13.91 18.23 4.68
C PRO A 75 -12.65 18.06 3.82
N VAL A 76 -11.48 18.42 4.36
CA VAL A 76 -10.19 18.31 3.65
C VAL A 76 -9.81 16.84 3.46
N PHE A 77 -9.95 16.01 4.49
CA PHE A 77 -9.66 14.59 4.41
C PHE A 77 -10.61 13.85 3.47
N GLN A 78 -11.90 14.24 3.44
CA GLN A 78 -12.85 13.70 2.47
C GLN A 78 -12.50 14.14 1.03
N ALA A 79 -12.05 15.35 0.82
CA ALA A 79 -11.58 15.80 -0.49
C ALA A 79 -10.34 15.01 -0.97
N ILE A 80 -9.43 14.65 -0.05
CA ILE A 80 -8.26 13.79 -0.35
C ILE A 80 -8.70 12.34 -0.61
N ARG A 81 -9.74 11.87 0.07
CA ARG A 81 -10.28 10.53 -0.11
C ARG A 81 -10.78 10.28 -1.53
N VAL A 82 -11.49 11.25 -2.13
CA VAL A 82 -12.12 11.11 -3.45
C VAL A 82 -11.14 10.68 -4.55
N PRO A 83 -10.02 11.36 -4.81
CA PRO A 83 -9.07 10.95 -5.84
C PRO A 83 -8.40 9.61 -5.53
N ILE A 84 -8.15 9.29 -4.27
CA ILE A 84 -7.58 8.01 -3.88
C ILE A 84 -8.56 6.88 -4.14
N ASP A 85 -9.81 7.05 -3.75
CA ASP A 85 -10.89 6.08 -3.97
C ASP A 85 -11.15 5.86 -5.46
N PHE A 86 -11.15 6.92 -6.25
CA PHE A 86 -11.31 6.84 -7.71
C PHE A 86 -10.21 6.02 -8.39
N ILE A 87 -8.96 6.25 -8.04
CA ILE A 87 -7.82 5.52 -8.61
C ILE A 87 -7.81 4.09 -8.10
N LEU A 88 -8.04 3.88 -6.80
CA LEU A 88 -8.11 2.55 -6.20
C LEU A 88 -9.22 1.70 -6.83
N SER A 89 -10.44 2.23 -6.91
CA SER A 89 -11.57 1.53 -7.51
C SER A 89 -11.35 1.24 -8.99
N SER A 90 -10.67 2.13 -9.72
CA SER A 90 -10.29 1.91 -11.11
C SER A 90 -9.32 0.74 -11.26
N PHE A 91 -8.27 0.68 -10.45
CA PHE A 91 -7.34 -0.45 -10.46
C PHE A 91 -8.01 -1.75 -9.98
N GLU A 92 -8.78 -1.69 -8.90
CA GLU A 92 -9.46 -2.86 -8.36
C GLU A 92 -10.47 -3.42 -9.37
N THR A 93 -11.28 -2.57 -9.98
CA THR A 93 -12.23 -2.97 -11.02
C THR A 93 -11.49 -3.57 -12.23
N ALA A 94 -10.43 -2.94 -12.70
CA ALA A 94 -9.66 -3.45 -13.83
C ALA A 94 -9.04 -4.83 -13.54
N LEU A 95 -8.49 -5.03 -12.33
CA LEU A 95 -7.80 -6.27 -11.98
C LEU A 95 -8.75 -7.39 -11.58
N VAL A 96 -9.86 -7.09 -10.90
CA VAL A 96 -10.81 -8.09 -10.37
C VAL A 96 -11.89 -8.44 -11.40
N SER A 97 -12.39 -7.47 -12.19
CA SER A 97 -13.46 -7.72 -13.18
C SER A 97 -12.95 -8.45 -14.43
N THR A 98 -11.65 -8.34 -14.73
CA THR A 98 -11.08 -9.02 -15.89
C THR A 98 -11.00 -10.52 -15.64
N PRO A 99 -11.46 -11.38 -16.57
CA PRO A 99 -11.33 -12.84 -16.45
C PRO A 99 -9.88 -13.24 -16.17
N SER A 100 -9.68 -14.14 -15.20
CA SER A 100 -8.34 -14.54 -14.73
C SER A 100 -7.38 -14.98 -15.84
N PRO A 101 -7.75 -15.74 -16.89
CA PRO A 101 -6.83 -16.11 -17.95
C PRO A 101 -6.34 -14.90 -18.75
N ILE A 102 -7.23 -13.91 -18.98
CA ILE A 102 -6.89 -12.69 -19.71
C ILE A 102 -5.94 -11.84 -18.87
N MET A 103 -6.20 -11.70 -17.57
CA MET A 103 -5.34 -10.95 -16.66
C MET A 103 -3.96 -11.58 -16.54
N VAL A 104 -3.87 -12.91 -16.42
CA VAL A 104 -2.59 -13.64 -16.44
C VAL A 104 -1.82 -13.36 -17.72
N LEU A 105 -2.50 -13.37 -18.87
CA LEU A 105 -1.87 -13.08 -20.17
C LEU A 105 -1.37 -11.62 -20.22
N ILE A 106 -2.15 -10.67 -19.77
CA ILE A 106 -1.77 -9.24 -19.73
C ILE A 106 -0.52 -9.04 -18.86
N LEU A 107 -0.53 -9.57 -17.64
CA LEU A 107 0.59 -9.43 -16.71
C LEU A 107 1.85 -10.17 -17.21
N PHE A 108 1.67 -11.33 -17.83
CA PHE A 108 2.75 -12.05 -18.53
C PHE A 108 3.37 -11.19 -19.64
N LEU A 109 2.53 -10.61 -20.52
CA LEU A 109 3.01 -9.78 -21.63
C LEU A 109 3.69 -8.50 -21.14
N LEU A 110 3.18 -7.88 -20.06
CA LEU A 110 3.81 -6.72 -19.43
C LEU A 110 5.19 -7.09 -18.85
N ALA A 111 5.27 -8.17 -18.09
CA ALA A 111 6.54 -8.64 -17.54
C ALA A 111 7.55 -8.99 -18.63
N TRP A 112 7.13 -9.64 -19.70
CA TRP A 112 7.97 -9.92 -20.85
C TRP A 112 8.40 -8.65 -21.60
N GLN A 113 7.52 -7.68 -21.77
CA GLN A 113 7.81 -6.41 -22.45
C GLN A 113 8.88 -5.59 -21.73
N PHE A 114 8.77 -5.49 -20.40
CA PHE A 114 9.66 -4.66 -19.59
C PHE A 114 10.96 -5.36 -19.17
N SER A 115 11.03 -6.69 -19.30
CA SER A 115 12.19 -7.48 -18.92
C SER A 115 12.54 -8.51 -19.99
N ASN A 116 12.67 -9.77 -19.62
CA ASN A 116 13.05 -10.90 -20.45
C ASN A 116 11.93 -11.94 -20.50
N PHE A 117 11.94 -12.79 -21.54
CA PHE A 117 10.99 -13.90 -21.67
C PHE A 117 11.01 -14.84 -20.45
N LYS A 118 12.19 -15.06 -19.84
CA LYS A 118 12.31 -15.90 -18.63
C LYS A 118 11.52 -15.32 -17.47
N LEU A 119 11.56 -14.01 -17.27
CA LEU A 119 10.81 -13.33 -16.20
C LEU A 119 9.31 -13.33 -16.52
N GLY A 120 8.92 -13.14 -17.77
CA GLY A 120 7.53 -13.33 -18.20
C GLY A 120 7.03 -14.72 -17.86
N LEU A 121 7.79 -15.78 -18.21
CA LEU A 121 7.40 -17.16 -17.88
C LEU A 121 7.30 -17.40 -16.37
N SER A 122 8.23 -16.87 -15.59
CA SER A 122 8.16 -16.93 -14.10
C SER A 122 6.91 -16.24 -13.59
N THR A 123 6.54 -15.07 -14.13
CA THR A 123 5.30 -14.35 -13.79
C THR A 123 4.07 -15.19 -14.10
N LEU A 124 4.02 -15.82 -15.26
CA LEU A 124 2.93 -16.70 -15.66
C LEU A 124 2.76 -17.86 -14.66
N VAL A 125 3.86 -18.58 -14.38
CA VAL A 125 3.85 -19.71 -13.43
C VAL A 125 3.40 -19.26 -12.05
N SER A 126 3.91 -18.13 -11.56
CA SER A 126 3.55 -17.56 -10.25
C SER A 126 2.08 -17.19 -10.15
N LEU A 127 1.53 -16.53 -11.18
CA LEU A 127 0.11 -16.13 -11.19
C LEU A 127 -0.84 -17.33 -11.32
N VAL A 128 -0.48 -18.31 -12.17
CA VAL A 128 -1.25 -19.57 -12.26
C VAL A 128 -1.24 -20.29 -10.91
N PHE A 129 -0.11 -20.33 -10.23
CA PHE A 129 -0.01 -20.93 -8.91
C PHE A 129 -0.89 -20.22 -7.88
N ILE A 130 -0.90 -18.87 -7.85
CA ILE A 130 -1.81 -18.07 -7.00
C ILE A 130 -3.28 -18.42 -7.30
N GLY A 131 -3.63 -18.62 -8.58
CA GLY A 131 -4.97 -19.05 -8.98
C GLY A 131 -5.32 -20.45 -8.48
N LEU A 132 -4.40 -21.40 -8.60
CA LEU A 132 -4.60 -22.79 -8.17
C LEU A 132 -4.77 -22.96 -6.65
N ILE A 133 -4.11 -22.13 -5.85
CA ILE A 133 -4.30 -22.12 -4.38
C ILE A 133 -5.54 -21.35 -3.93
N GLY A 134 -6.35 -20.83 -4.87
CA GLY A 134 -7.62 -20.14 -4.57
C GLY A 134 -7.47 -18.71 -4.02
N ALA A 135 -6.27 -18.10 -4.12
CA ALA A 135 -5.99 -16.76 -3.59
C ALA A 135 -6.11 -15.64 -4.66
N TRP A 136 -6.65 -15.93 -5.85
CA TRP A 136 -6.66 -15.02 -6.99
C TRP A 136 -7.28 -13.65 -6.69
N SER A 137 -8.52 -13.64 -6.22
CA SER A 137 -9.26 -12.40 -5.93
C SER A 137 -8.53 -11.55 -4.90
N GLN A 138 -8.05 -12.17 -3.81
CA GLN A 138 -7.32 -11.48 -2.75
C GLN A 138 -5.96 -10.93 -3.24
N ALA A 139 -5.30 -11.65 -4.14
CA ALA A 139 -4.06 -11.21 -4.75
C ALA A 139 -4.28 -9.99 -5.67
N MET A 140 -5.35 -9.97 -6.45
CA MET A 140 -5.70 -8.83 -7.32
C MET A 140 -6.06 -7.59 -6.50
N THR A 141 -6.83 -7.74 -5.41
CA THR A 141 -7.10 -6.62 -4.48
C THR A 141 -5.81 -6.11 -3.83
N THR A 142 -4.93 -7.00 -3.37
CA THR A 142 -3.62 -6.59 -2.84
C THR A 142 -2.78 -5.83 -3.88
N LEU A 143 -2.76 -6.32 -5.11
CA LEU A 143 -2.06 -5.68 -6.22
C LEU A 143 -2.64 -4.29 -6.51
N ALA A 144 -3.96 -4.12 -6.51
CA ALA A 144 -4.63 -2.82 -6.68
C ALA A 144 -4.22 -1.82 -5.59
N LEU A 145 -4.23 -2.25 -4.33
CA LEU A 145 -3.83 -1.44 -3.18
C LEU A 145 -2.36 -0.98 -3.28
N VAL A 146 -1.45 -1.91 -3.61
CA VAL A 146 -0.02 -1.62 -3.76
C VAL A 146 0.22 -0.67 -4.93
N LEU A 147 -0.36 -0.94 -6.10
CA LEU A 147 -0.20 -0.08 -7.28
C LEU A 147 -0.73 1.33 -7.04
N THR A 148 -1.90 1.46 -6.38
CA THR A 148 -2.46 2.76 -6.01
C THR A 148 -1.53 3.51 -5.06
N SER A 149 -1.02 2.85 -4.02
CA SER A 149 -0.11 3.45 -3.05
C SER A 149 1.19 3.90 -3.71
N VAL A 150 1.80 3.06 -4.54
CA VAL A 150 3.02 3.38 -5.28
C VAL A 150 2.78 4.53 -6.26
N PHE A 151 1.65 4.54 -6.97
CA PHE A 151 1.29 5.64 -7.86
C PHE A 151 1.28 6.99 -7.14
N PHE A 152 0.63 7.09 -5.97
CA PHE A 152 0.63 8.32 -5.19
C PHE A 152 2.01 8.63 -4.59
N CYS A 153 2.75 7.63 -4.14
CA CYS A 153 4.14 7.81 -3.68
C CYS A 153 5.02 8.41 -4.78
N LEU A 154 4.87 7.97 -6.02
CA LEU A 154 5.62 8.51 -7.15
C LEU A 154 5.14 9.90 -7.54
N LEU A 155 3.82 10.11 -7.57
CA LEU A 155 3.21 11.39 -7.91
C LEU A 155 3.64 12.51 -6.95
N ILE A 156 3.75 12.22 -5.66
CA ILE A 156 4.15 13.16 -4.62
C ILE A 156 5.67 13.15 -4.43
N GLY A 157 6.26 11.96 -4.35
CA GLY A 157 7.65 11.76 -3.94
C GLY A 157 8.68 12.22 -4.97
N LEU A 158 8.43 11.99 -6.27
CA LEU A 158 9.36 12.42 -7.31
C LEU A 158 9.45 13.95 -7.41
N PRO A 159 8.34 14.71 -7.52
CA PRO A 159 8.43 16.18 -7.53
C PRO A 159 9.04 16.74 -6.25
N MET A 160 8.67 16.19 -5.08
CA MET A 160 9.21 16.59 -3.79
C MET A 160 10.71 16.30 -3.70
N GLY A 161 11.16 15.11 -4.12
CA GLY A 161 12.58 14.73 -4.15
C GLY A 161 13.42 15.63 -5.09
N ILE A 162 12.89 15.96 -6.27
CA ILE A 162 13.53 16.87 -7.22
C ILE A 162 13.64 18.29 -6.63
N TRP A 163 12.59 18.77 -5.96
CA TRP A 163 12.60 20.07 -5.31
C TRP A 163 13.60 20.13 -4.16
N LEU A 164 13.62 19.13 -3.29
CA LEU A 164 14.52 19.01 -2.15
C LEU A 164 15.99 18.83 -2.57
N ALA A 165 16.26 18.15 -3.68
CA ALA A 165 17.60 18.02 -4.22
C ALA A 165 18.24 19.37 -4.57
N ARG A 166 17.40 20.38 -4.88
CA ARG A 166 17.85 21.74 -5.26
C ARG A 166 17.89 22.72 -4.10
N SER A 167 17.19 22.45 -3.00
CA SER A 167 17.09 23.34 -1.83
C SER A 167 17.60 22.64 -0.58
N GLN A 168 18.85 22.88 -0.24
CA GLN A 168 19.46 22.31 0.97
C GLN A 168 18.74 22.74 2.26
N THR A 169 18.21 23.98 2.30
CA THR A 169 17.44 24.46 3.44
C THR A 169 16.15 23.70 3.60
N ALA A 170 15.36 23.53 2.52
CA ALA A 170 14.13 22.73 2.57
C ALA A 170 14.44 21.27 2.94
N ALA A 171 15.50 20.70 2.40
CA ALA A 171 15.91 19.33 2.72
C ALA A 171 16.25 19.15 4.21
N LYS A 172 16.85 20.12 4.88
CA LYS A 172 17.13 20.07 6.33
C LYS A 172 15.87 20.00 7.18
N PHE A 173 14.78 20.67 6.77
CA PHE A 173 13.51 20.65 7.49
C PHE A 173 12.66 19.40 7.17
N VAL A 174 12.69 18.92 5.92
CA VAL A 174 11.86 17.80 5.50
C VAL A 174 12.46 16.44 5.90
N ARG A 175 13.80 16.30 5.94
CA ARG A 175 14.46 15.04 6.33
C ARG A 175 13.98 14.50 7.68
N PRO A 176 13.93 15.29 8.79
CA PRO A 176 13.43 14.78 10.07
C PRO A 176 11.98 14.30 10.01
N ILE A 177 11.13 14.93 9.16
CA ILE A 177 9.74 14.49 8.96
C ILE A 177 9.71 13.13 8.27
N LEU A 178 10.50 12.97 7.20
CA LEU A 178 10.64 11.69 6.50
C LEU A 178 11.22 10.59 7.43
N ASP A 179 12.14 10.97 8.33
CA ASP A 179 12.68 10.05 9.33
C ASP A 179 11.62 9.64 10.33
N ALA A 180 10.83 10.58 10.86
CA ALA A 180 9.74 10.30 11.77
C ALA A 180 8.68 9.37 11.13
N MET A 181 8.36 9.58 9.84
CA MET A 181 7.42 8.73 9.10
C MET A 181 7.86 7.25 9.01
N GLN A 182 9.15 6.95 9.08
CA GLN A 182 9.67 5.58 9.02
C GLN A 182 10.06 5.00 10.37
N THR A 183 10.44 5.82 11.33
CA THR A 183 10.83 5.36 12.67
C THR A 183 9.64 5.06 13.57
N THR A 184 8.52 5.74 13.35
CA THR A 184 7.28 5.46 14.09
C THR A 184 6.72 4.11 13.65
N PRO A 185 6.37 3.21 14.60
CA PRO A 185 5.75 1.94 14.26
C PRO A 185 4.50 2.12 13.38
N ALA A 186 4.41 1.36 12.30
CA ALA A 186 3.39 1.57 11.27
C ALA A 186 1.94 1.50 11.80
N PHE A 187 1.67 0.66 12.80
CA PHE A 187 0.34 0.53 13.38
C PHE A 187 -0.09 1.75 14.23
N VAL A 188 0.85 2.60 14.68
CA VAL A 188 0.52 3.84 15.40
C VAL A 188 -0.27 4.81 14.49
N TYR A 189 0.01 4.80 13.19
CA TYR A 189 -0.72 5.61 12.21
C TYR A 189 -2.14 5.11 11.93
N LEU A 190 -2.43 3.82 12.21
CA LEU A 190 -3.73 3.22 11.85
C LEU A 190 -4.89 3.93 12.56
N VAL A 191 -4.75 4.21 13.84
CA VAL A 191 -5.83 4.80 14.67
C VAL A 191 -6.22 6.19 14.19
N PRO A 192 -5.29 7.19 14.10
CA PRO A 192 -5.62 8.52 13.60
C PRO A 192 -6.17 8.50 12.17
N ILE A 193 -5.63 7.68 11.30
CA ILE A 193 -6.07 7.60 9.89
C ILE A 193 -7.48 7.01 9.79
N VAL A 194 -7.82 6.02 10.61
CA VAL A 194 -9.20 5.49 10.65
C VAL A 194 -10.18 6.53 11.19
N MET A 195 -9.79 7.32 12.16
CA MET A 195 -10.64 8.41 12.66
C MET A 195 -10.92 9.48 11.60
N LEU A 196 -9.94 9.78 10.74
CA LEU A 196 -10.04 10.81 9.70
C LEU A 196 -10.72 10.32 8.42
N PHE A 197 -10.39 9.11 7.96
CA PHE A 197 -10.82 8.57 6.66
C PHE A 197 -11.90 7.48 6.76
N GLY A 198 -12.16 6.95 7.96
CA GLY A 198 -13.05 5.81 8.19
C GLY A 198 -12.32 4.46 8.05
N ILE A 199 -13.09 3.36 8.06
CA ILE A 199 -12.58 1.99 7.92
C ILE A 199 -12.64 1.59 6.44
N GLY A 200 -11.69 0.77 5.95
CA GLY A 200 -11.69 0.18 4.62
C GLY A 200 -10.39 0.35 3.83
N ASN A 201 -10.47 0.19 2.52
CA ASN A 201 -9.30 0.15 1.64
C ASN A 201 -8.60 1.52 1.49
N VAL A 202 -9.35 2.63 1.46
CA VAL A 202 -8.78 3.98 1.28
C VAL A 202 -7.85 4.38 2.42
N PRO A 203 -8.26 4.29 3.72
CA PRO A 203 -7.32 4.57 4.81
C PRO A 203 -6.09 3.65 4.77
N GLY A 204 -6.23 2.40 4.34
CA GLY A 204 -5.09 1.50 4.12
C GLY A 204 -4.09 2.02 3.09
N VAL A 205 -4.58 2.55 1.97
CA VAL A 205 -3.74 3.22 0.95
C VAL A 205 -3.05 4.45 1.54
N VAL A 206 -3.78 5.30 2.29
CA VAL A 206 -3.21 6.52 2.90
C VAL A 206 -2.08 6.18 3.87
N VAL A 207 -2.29 5.23 4.79
CA VAL A 207 -1.24 4.78 5.72
C VAL A 207 -0.04 4.21 4.96
N THR A 208 -0.31 3.43 3.90
CA THR A 208 0.74 2.87 3.05
C THR A 208 1.56 3.98 2.37
N ILE A 209 0.90 5.04 1.87
CA ILE A 209 1.59 6.19 1.27
C ILE A 209 2.49 6.87 2.31
N ILE A 210 2.00 7.14 3.53
CA ILE A 210 2.78 7.78 4.58
C ILE A 210 4.05 6.97 4.87
N PHE A 211 3.93 5.65 5.01
CA PHE A 211 5.05 4.79 5.36
C PHE A 211 6.04 4.56 4.21
N ALA A 212 5.55 4.46 2.97
CA ALA A 212 6.34 4.07 1.80
C ALA A 212 6.86 5.25 0.96
N LEU A 213 6.45 6.50 1.25
CA LEU A 213 6.90 7.70 0.55
C LEU A 213 8.39 8.04 0.77
N PRO A 214 8.96 7.95 1.98
CA PRO A 214 10.31 8.44 2.24
C PRO A 214 11.42 7.85 1.36
N PRO A 215 11.47 6.56 1.02
CA PRO A 215 12.53 6.01 0.18
C PRO A 215 12.62 6.64 -1.20
N VAL A 216 11.48 6.80 -1.89
CA VAL A 216 11.49 7.41 -3.22
C VAL A 216 11.98 8.86 -3.16
N VAL A 217 11.59 9.61 -2.13
CA VAL A 217 12.06 10.99 -1.92
C VAL A 217 13.57 11.03 -1.67
N ARG A 218 14.05 10.21 -0.72
CA ARG A 218 15.48 10.17 -0.35
C ARG A 218 16.37 9.73 -1.52
N LEU A 219 15.98 8.66 -2.22
CA LEU A 219 16.78 8.16 -3.34
C LEU A 219 16.67 9.06 -4.58
N THR A 220 15.60 9.82 -4.74
CA THR A 220 15.53 10.88 -5.75
C THR A 220 16.49 12.02 -5.42
N ILE A 221 16.56 12.47 -4.16
CA ILE A 221 17.53 13.48 -3.72
C ILE A 221 18.95 12.98 -3.96
N LEU A 222 19.25 11.77 -3.48
CA LEU A 222 20.57 11.16 -3.58
C LEU A 222 21.00 10.99 -5.04
N GLY A 223 20.12 10.45 -5.89
CA GLY A 223 20.42 10.24 -7.31
C GLY A 223 20.77 11.53 -8.04
N ILE A 224 20.04 12.62 -7.74
CA ILE A 224 20.34 13.93 -8.36
C ILE A 224 21.64 14.54 -7.81
N GLN A 225 21.93 14.36 -6.51
CA GLN A 225 23.13 14.90 -5.88
C GLN A 225 24.39 14.10 -6.19
N GLN A 226 24.27 12.82 -6.56
CA GLN A 226 25.40 11.96 -6.94
C GLN A 226 25.88 12.14 -8.39
N VAL A 227 25.22 13.00 -9.19
CA VAL A 227 25.67 13.28 -10.56
C VAL A 227 27.05 13.94 -10.50
N PRO A 228 28.06 13.41 -11.22
CA PRO A 228 29.42 13.95 -11.23
C PRO A 228 29.45 15.43 -11.60
N GLU A 229 30.23 16.21 -10.83
CA GLU A 229 30.33 17.66 -10.99
C GLU A 229 30.89 18.05 -12.37
N GLU A 230 31.80 17.23 -12.89
CA GLU A 230 32.39 17.38 -14.24
C GLU A 230 31.31 17.42 -15.34
N LEU A 231 30.26 16.60 -15.21
CA LEU A 231 29.15 16.59 -16.19
C LEU A 231 28.24 17.81 -16.03
N ILE A 232 28.17 18.35 -14.83
CA ILE A 232 27.41 19.58 -14.55
C ILE A 232 28.18 20.79 -15.14
N GLU A 233 29.48 20.86 -14.89
CA GLU A 233 30.34 21.90 -15.45
C GLU A 233 30.38 21.87 -16.99
N ALA A 234 30.53 20.67 -17.58
CA ALA A 234 30.44 20.50 -19.02
C ALA A 234 29.10 21.01 -19.56
N GLY A 235 27.99 20.65 -18.90
CA GLY A 235 26.66 21.13 -19.27
C GLY A 235 26.54 22.65 -19.24
N HIS A 236 27.12 23.30 -18.21
CA HIS A 236 27.18 24.76 -18.13
C HIS A 236 28.02 25.37 -19.24
N SER A 237 29.16 24.78 -19.55
CA SER A 237 30.06 25.22 -20.63
C SER A 237 29.39 25.18 -22.01
N PHE A 238 28.49 24.23 -22.23
CA PHE A 238 27.64 24.17 -23.42
C PHE A 238 26.39 25.08 -23.35
N GLY A 239 26.27 25.93 -22.31
CA GLY A 239 25.16 26.89 -22.20
C GLY A 239 23.83 26.29 -21.75
N ALA A 240 23.84 25.12 -21.11
CA ALA A 240 22.60 24.50 -20.61
C ALA A 240 21.99 25.36 -19.49
N ASN A 241 20.72 25.69 -19.63
CA ASN A 241 19.97 26.37 -18.58
C ASN A 241 19.58 25.36 -17.46
N LYS A 242 19.13 25.89 -16.28
CA LYS A 242 18.77 25.08 -15.10
C LYS A 242 17.76 23.95 -15.41
N LYS A 243 16.80 24.18 -16.32
CA LYS A 243 15.82 23.15 -16.73
C LYS A 243 16.46 22.08 -17.62
N GLN A 244 17.27 22.50 -18.58
CA GLN A 244 18.02 21.58 -19.45
C GLN A 244 19.00 20.72 -18.66
N MET A 245 19.71 21.31 -17.69
CA MET A 245 20.59 20.61 -16.77
C MET A 245 19.84 19.49 -16.04
N LEU A 246 18.67 19.81 -15.45
CA LEU A 246 17.88 18.80 -14.74
C LEU A 246 17.39 17.69 -15.67
N TYR A 247 16.66 18.03 -16.75
CA TYR A 247 15.95 17.04 -17.55
C TYR A 247 16.84 16.27 -18.53
N ARG A 248 17.94 16.85 -18.98
CA ARG A 248 18.82 16.22 -19.99
C ARG A 248 20.07 15.56 -19.41
N ILE A 249 20.51 15.99 -18.21
CA ILE A 249 21.75 15.49 -17.61
C ILE A 249 21.44 14.82 -16.25
N GLN A 250 20.93 15.57 -15.27
CA GLN A 250 20.80 15.04 -13.92
C GLN A 250 19.74 13.91 -13.79
N LEU A 251 18.55 14.11 -14.33
CA LEU A 251 17.47 13.10 -14.21
C LEU A 251 17.80 11.78 -14.94
N PRO A 252 18.32 11.77 -16.18
CA PRO A 252 18.71 10.52 -16.82
C PRO A 252 19.81 9.77 -16.10
N LEU A 253 20.79 10.48 -15.52
CA LEU A 253 21.86 9.86 -14.74
C LEU A 253 21.40 9.41 -13.35
N ALA A 254 20.44 10.11 -12.75
CA ALA A 254 19.85 9.76 -11.47
C ALA A 254 18.84 8.60 -11.58
N LEU A 255 18.37 8.27 -12.78
CA LEU A 255 17.27 7.34 -12.99
C LEU A 255 17.49 5.95 -12.36
N PRO A 256 18.67 5.32 -12.43
CA PRO A 256 18.90 4.04 -11.74
C PRO A 256 18.72 4.12 -10.22
N THR A 257 19.19 5.18 -9.60
CA THR A 257 19.04 5.42 -8.14
C THR A 257 17.59 5.74 -7.79
N ILE A 258 16.88 6.50 -8.61
CA ILE A 258 15.45 6.77 -8.46
C ILE A 258 14.65 5.45 -8.54
N MET A 259 14.97 4.58 -9.50
CA MET A 259 14.30 3.29 -9.66
C MET A 259 14.57 2.34 -8.48
N ALA A 260 15.75 2.42 -7.86
CA ALA A 260 16.00 1.73 -6.60
C ALA A 260 15.07 2.25 -5.48
N GLY A 261 14.79 3.56 -5.45
CA GLY A 261 13.80 4.17 -4.56
C GLY A 261 12.38 3.67 -4.81
N VAL A 262 12.00 3.58 -6.08
CA VAL A 262 10.69 3.03 -6.50
C VAL A 262 10.55 1.58 -6.04
N ASN A 263 11.58 0.77 -6.25
CA ASN A 263 11.58 -0.62 -5.81
C ASN A 263 11.43 -0.76 -4.29
N GLN A 264 12.18 0.03 -3.52
CA GLN A 264 12.08 0.03 -2.06
C GLN A 264 10.70 0.51 -1.59
N THR A 265 10.14 1.54 -2.22
CA THR A 265 8.76 2.02 -1.95
C THR A 265 7.73 0.92 -2.19
N LEU A 266 7.89 0.14 -3.26
CA LEU A 266 7.01 -0.96 -3.61
C LEU A 266 7.06 -2.08 -2.56
N MET A 267 8.27 -2.47 -2.12
CA MET A 267 8.45 -3.48 -1.06
C MET A 267 7.83 -3.05 0.27
N LEU A 268 8.02 -1.77 0.65
CA LEU A 268 7.40 -1.22 1.86
C LEU A 268 5.88 -1.11 1.73
N SER A 269 5.36 -0.74 0.56
CA SER A 269 3.92 -0.70 0.30
C SER A 269 3.28 -2.08 0.47
N LEU A 270 3.92 -3.13 -0.03
CA LEU A 270 3.43 -4.49 0.10
C LEU A 270 3.40 -4.94 1.57
N SER A 271 4.47 -4.66 2.32
CA SER A 271 4.53 -4.95 3.76
C SER A 271 3.45 -4.19 4.54
N MET A 272 3.22 -2.91 4.18
CA MET A 272 2.25 -2.06 4.86
C MET A 272 0.81 -2.47 4.58
N VAL A 273 0.48 -2.89 3.35
CA VAL A 273 -0.87 -3.39 3.01
C VAL A 273 -1.25 -4.61 3.86
N VAL A 274 -0.26 -5.46 4.21
CA VAL A 274 -0.51 -6.58 5.13
C VAL A 274 -0.85 -6.08 6.54
N ILE A 275 -0.10 -5.10 7.06
CA ILE A 275 -0.38 -4.50 8.37
C ILE A 275 -1.73 -3.76 8.36
N ALA A 276 -2.05 -3.06 7.26
CA ALA A 276 -3.30 -2.35 7.09
C ALA A 276 -4.53 -3.29 7.10
N SER A 277 -4.35 -4.60 6.91
CA SER A 277 -5.44 -5.56 7.07
C SER A 277 -6.07 -5.54 8.47
N MET A 278 -5.36 -5.07 9.50
CA MET A 278 -5.88 -4.88 10.85
C MET A 278 -7.02 -3.84 10.92
N ILE A 279 -7.10 -2.93 9.97
CA ILE A 279 -8.19 -1.94 9.84
C ILE A 279 -9.19 -2.32 8.74
N ALA A 280 -9.40 -3.62 8.54
CA ALA A 280 -10.33 -4.19 7.58
C ALA A 280 -10.01 -3.88 6.10
N VAL A 281 -8.74 -3.64 5.77
CA VAL A 281 -8.29 -3.59 4.37
C VAL A 281 -8.34 -4.98 3.76
N GLY A 282 -8.93 -5.08 2.56
CA GLY A 282 -9.05 -6.34 1.81
C GLY A 282 -7.72 -6.90 1.32
N GLY A 283 -7.78 -8.07 0.69
CA GLY A 283 -6.64 -8.71 0.04
C GLY A 283 -5.99 -9.83 0.84
N LEU A 284 -4.77 -10.22 0.41
CA LEU A 284 -4.03 -11.36 1.00
C LEU A 284 -3.69 -11.16 2.48
N GLY A 285 -3.41 -9.91 2.90
CA GLY A 285 -3.17 -9.60 4.31
C GLY A 285 -4.38 -9.92 5.19
N GLN A 286 -5.58 -9.60 4.73
CA GLN A 286 -6.81 -9.95 5.45
C GLN A 286 -7.02 -11.47 5.51
N MET A 287 -6.62 -12.21 4.46
CA MET A 287 -6.68 -13.68 4.45
C MET A 287 -5.76 -14.25 5.53
N VAL A 288 -4.53 -13.74 5.66
CA VAL A 288 -3.59 -14.13 6.73
C VAL A 288 -4.17 -13.81 8.11
N LEU A 289 -4.67 -12.58 8.31
CA LEU A 289 -5.23 -12.14 9.58
C LEU A 289 -6.42 -12.99 10.02
N ARG A 290 -7.33 -13.33 9.09
CA ARG A 290 -8.47 -14.24 9.35
C ARG A 290 -7.99 -15.64 9.70
N GLY A 291 -6.97 -16.15 9.01
CA GLY A 291 -6.39 -17.46 9.30
C GLY A 291 -5.81 -17.53 10.71
N ILE A 292 -5.05 -16.50 11.12
CA ILE A 292 -4.51 -16.39 12.48
C ILE A 292 -5.63 -16.30 13.52
N GLY A 293 -6.62 -15.43 13.30
CA GLY A 293 -7.72 -15.21 14.25
C GLY A 293 -8.64 -16.42 14.43
N ARG A 294 -8.71 -17.32 13.42
CA ARG A 294 -9.49 -18.56 13.47
C ARG A 294 -8.66 -19.79 13.78
N LEU A 295 -7.34 -19.65 13.99
CA LEU A 295 -6.36 -20.75 14.10
C LEU A 295 -6.38 -21.68 12.87
N ASP A 296 -6.80 -21.15 11.71
CA ASP A 296 -6.77 -21.85 10.42
C ASP A 296 -5.40 -21.62 9.75
N MET A 297 -4.46 -22.50 10.07
CA MET A 297 -3.10 -22.43 9.53
C MET A 297 -3.04 -22.61 8.02
N GLY A 298 -4.00 -23.35 7.44
CA GLY A 298 -4.11 -23.53 5.98
C GLY A 298 -4.41 -22.21 5.29
N LEU A 299 -5.42 -21.49 5.75
CA LEU A 299 -5.81 -20.18 5.23
C LEU A 299 -4.68 -19.15 5.39
N ALA A 300 -4.04 -19.10 6.57
CA ALA A 300 -2.91 -18.22 6.83
C ALA A 300 -1.71 -18.51 5.92
N ALA A 301 -1.39 -19.78 5.71
CA ALA A 301 -0.29 -20.21 4.83
C ALA A 301 -0.54 -19.84 3.37
N VAL A 302 -1.77 -20.04 2.85
CA VAL A 302 -2.15 -19.67 1.48
C VAL A 302 -2.03 -18.15 1.28
N GLY A 303 -2.55 -17.35 2.22
CA GLY A 303 -2.42 -15.90 2.18
C GLY A 303 -0.97 -15.43 2.23
N GLY A 304 -0.17 -15.99 3.14
CA GLY A 304 1.26 -15.68 3.28
C GLY A 304 2.08 -16.05 2.04
N LEU A 305 1.83 -17.24 1.47
CA LEU A 305 2.49 -17.67 0.24
C LEU A 305 2.13 -16.78 -0.94
N GLY A 306 0.86 -16.36 -1.05
CA GLY A 306 0.41 -15.38 -2.05
C GLY A 306 1.14 -14.06 -1.96
N ILE A 307 1.35 -13.53 -0.73
CA ILE A 307 2.11 -12.29 -0.49
C ILE A 307 3.56 -12.45 -0.96
N VAL A 308 4.23 -13.54 -0.59
CA VAL A 308 5.64 -13.79 -0.97
C VAL A 308 5.79 -13.87 -2.48
N ILE A 309 4.89 -14.57 -3.16
CA ILE A 309 4.93 -14.70 -4.62
C ILE A 309 4.72 -13.33 -5.29
N LEU A 310 3.72 -12.54 -4.84
CA LEU A 310 3.51 -11.18 -5.34
C LEU A 310 4.71 -10.28 -5.08
N ALA A 311 5.34 -10.38 -3.90
CA ALA A 311 6.54 -9.62 -3.56
C ALA A 311 7.69 -9.90 -4.52
N ILE A 312 8.00 -11.18 -4.73
CA ILE A 312 9.07 -11.60 -5.65
C ILE A 312 8.78 -11.14 -7.08
N LEU A 313 7.53 -11.27 -7.52
CA LEU A 313 7.11 -10.86 -8.86
C LEU A 313 7.31 -9.36 -9.09
N LEU A 314 6.78 -8.54 -8.18
CA LEU A 314 6.87 -7.08 -8.27
C LEU A 314 8.31 -6.59 -8.14
N ASP A 315 9.09 -7.17 -7.23
CA ASP A 315 10.51 -6.85 -7.05
C ASP A 315 11.30 -7.12 -8.34
N ARG A 316 11.13 -8.29 -8.94
CA ARG A 316 11.84 -8.64 -10.18
C ARG A 316 11.47 -7.73 -11.36
N ILE A 317 10.18 -7.40 -11.52
CA ILE A 317 9.75 -6.50 -12.59
C ILE A 317 10.35 -5.10 -12.39
N THR A 318 10.33 -4.57 -11.17
CA THR A 318 10.85 -3.22 -10.90
C THR A 318 12.37 -3.12 -10.97
N GLN A 319 13.11 -4.15 -10.54
CA GLN A 319 14.56 -4.21 -10.71
C GLN A 319 14.97 -4.17 -12.17
N GLU A 320 14.33 -4.97 -13.02
CA GLU A 320 14.61 -5.00 -14.47
C GLU A 320 14.26 -3.68 -15.15
N LEU A 321 13.17 -3.03 -14.74
CA LEU A 321 12.83 -1.69 -15.19
C LEU A 321 13.94 -0.68 -14.85
N GLY A 322 14.53 -0.80 -13.65
CA GLY A 322 15.65 0.04 -13.20
C GLY A 322 16.92 -0.17 -14.03
N VAL A 323 17.29 -1.42 -14.31
CA VAL A 323 18.46 -1.76 -15.13
C VAL A 323 18.28 -1.28 -16.56
N ASN A 324 17.11 -1.49 -17.16
CA ASN A 324 16.81 -1.05 -18.52
C ASN A 324 16.77 0.47 -18.64
N ALA A 325 16.32 1.17 -17.61
CA ALA A 325 16.30 2.64 -17.57
C ALA A 325 17.71 3.26 -17.58
N GLY A 326 18.71 2.59 -16.98
CA GLY A 326 20.13 3.00 -17.05
C GLY A 326 20.80 2.76 -18.40
N ASN A 327 20.24 1.90 -19.24
CA ASN A 327 20.81 1.51 -20.51
C ASN A 327 20.19 2.31 -21.67
N THR A 328 20.71 3.52 -21.93
CA THR A 328 20.19 4.48 -22.91
C THR A 328 20.15 3.97 -24.37
N LYS A 329 20.75 2.80 -24.67
CA LYS A 329 20.82 2.24 -26.03
C LYS A 329 19.60 1.41 -26.44
N LEU A 330 18.79 0.93 -25.50
CA LEU A 330 17.63 0.10 -25.78
C LEU A 330 16.34 0.90 -25.55
N ARG A 331 15.73 1.35 -26.65
CA ARG A 331 14.37 1.89 -26.57
C ARG A 331 13.42 0.77 -26.16
N TRP A 332 12.50 1.04 -25.23
CA TRP A 332 11.56 0.08 -24.62
C TRP A 332 10.77 -0.78 -25.63
N TYR A 333 10.62 -0.33 -26.88
CA TYR A 333 9.94 -1.06 -27.96
C TYR A 333 10.87 -2.01 -28.75
N HIS A 334 12.17 -2.06 -28.45
CA HIS A 334 13.09 -3.03 -29.04
C HIS A 334 13.22 -4.32 -28.22
N THR A 335 12.66 -4.36 -27.02
CA THR A 335 12.60 -5.54 -26.16
C THR A 335 11.17 -6.10 -26.14
N GLY A 336 11.02 -7.40 -25.93
CA GLY A 336 9.73 -8.06 -25.74
C GLY A 336 8.86 -8.30 -26.99
N PRO A 337 7.57 -8.63 -26.80
CA PRO A 337 6.65 -9.03 -27.87
C PRO A 337 6.45 -7.94 -28.93
N ILE A 338 6.51 -6.66 -28.57
CA ILE A 338 6.38 -5.54 -29.53
C ILE A 338 7.52 -5.56 -30.55
N SER A 339 8.73 -5.91 -30.13
CA SER A 339 9.88 -6.04 -31.06
C SER A 339 9.66 -7.14 -32.12
N TYR A 340 9.07 -8.27 -31.69
CA TYR A 340 8.73 -9.34 -32.62
C TYR A 340 7.66 -8.91 -33.62
N LEU A 341 6.63 -8.21 -33.19
CA LEU A 341 5.59 -7.65 -34.07
C LEU A 341 6.15 -6.62 -35.05
N LEU A 342 7.04 -5.75 -34.63
CA LEU A 342 7.70 -4.77 -35.51
C LEU A 342 8.64 -5.43 -36.53
N LYS A 343 9.43 -6.42 -36.12
CA LYS A 343 10.27 -7.21 -37.02
C LYS A 343 9.45 -7.98 -38.06
N PHE A 344 8.32 -8.55 -37.66
CA PHE A 344 7.43 -9.26 -38.56
C PHE A 344 6.84 -8.32 -39.63
N LYS A 345 6.44 -7.10 -39.25
CA LYS A 345 5.93 -6.07 -40.14
C LYS A 345 7.00 -5.57 -41.10
N THR A 346 8.25 -5.38 -40.63
CA THR A 346 9.37 -4.93 -41.44
C THR A 346 9.81 -6.01 -42.45
N ASN A 347 9.83 -7.27 -42.02
CA ASN A 347 10.19 -8.40 -42.88
C ASN A 347 9.13 -8.65 -43.98
N LYS A 348 7.85 -8.46 -43.67
CA LYS A 348 6.75 -8.54 -44.64
C LYS A 348 6.88 -7.44 -45.68
N ASN A 349 7.18 -6.20 -45.30
CA ASN A 349 7.39 -5.10 -46.26
C ASN A 349 8.63 -5.32 -47.13
N GLN A 350 9.71 -5.89 -46.61
CA GLN A 350 10.88 -6.23 -47.42
C GLN A 350 10.61 -7.36 -48.41
N ASN A 351 9.83 -8.35 -48.03
CA ASN A 351 9.44 -9.43 -48.94
C ASN A 351 8.48 -8.93 -50.04
N ASP A 352 7.54 -8.05 -49.70
CA ASP A 352 6.63 -7.43 -50.67
C ASP A 352 7.40 -6.51 -51.67
N LEU A 353 8.44 -5.83 -51.22
CA LEU A 353 9.33 -5.02 -52.08
C LEU A 353 10.20 -5.90 -52.99
N LYS A 354 10.70 -7.05 -52.50
CA LYS A 354 11.45 -8.03 -53.31
C LYS A 354 10.55 -8.68 -54.35
N LEU A 355 9.31 -9.04 -54.01
CA LEU A 355 8.34 -9.59 -54.98
C LEU A 355 8.01 -8.58 -56.08
N ARG A 356 7.80 -7.30 -55.75
CA ARG A 356 7.52 -6.25 -56.73
C ARG A 356 8.72 -5.93 -57.63
N ARG A 357 9.96 -6.18 -57.18
CA ARG A 357 11.18 -5.99 -57.98
C ARG A 357 11.34 -7.11 -59.00
N ASN A 358 11.04 -8.35 -58.61
CA ASN A 358 11.14 -9.52 -59.51
C ASN A 358 9.98 -9.63 -60.52
N THR A 359 8.89 -8.84 -60.35
CA THR A 359 7.79 -8.79 -61.32
C THR A 359 7.94 -7.67 -62.37
N ASN A 360 8.93 -6.79 -62.18
CA ASN A 360 9.22 -5.68 -63.13
C ASN A 360 10.52 -5.91 -63.94
N GLU A 361 11.19 -7.06 -63.79
CA GLU A 361 12.22 -7.60 -64.69
C GLU A 361 11.60 -8.69 -65.57
#